data_137a91328be58034757e61acd348c3cd
#
_entry.id   137a91328be58034757e61acd348c3cd
#
_cell.length_a   1.000
_cell.length_b   1.000
_cell.length_c   1.000
_cell.angle_alpha   90.00
_cell.angle_beta   90.00
_cell.angle_gamma   90.00
#
_symmetry.space_group_name_H-M   'P 1'
#
loop_
_entity.id
_entity.type
_entity.pdbx_description
1 polymer ?
#
loop_
_entity_poly.entity_id
_entity_poly.type
_entity_poly.pdbx_seq_one_letter_code
_entity_poly.pdbx_strand_id
1 'polypeptide(L)'
;MTDSQAFDVNYAAEQLRRSRHPFRRAIKRFYLDAVLREVAGSTVDLGCGAGQLLRRLPVGSMGLEVNPALVEALKKGGLEVARYDVGEDAFGLAPVAPGRFRSLVVSHVLEHFADAAVVIAALLRSCERLGIERVVVVVPGLRGYHSDATHKTFIDLAYIDRNRLRRVGSFRLAKSRYFPINTERIGRYFVFHELILVFSAR
;
A
#
# COMPACT_ATOMS: atom_id res chain seq x y z
N MET A 1 -9.07 -22.51 -5.68
CA MET A 1 -9.96 -21.61 -6.43
C MET A 1 -9.37 -20.23 -6.29
N THR A 2 -8.79 -19.70 -7.34
CA THR A 2 -8.06 -18.43 -7.37
C THR A 2 -9.05 -17.26 -7.22
N ASP A 3 -8.78 -16.38 -6.26
CA ASP A 3 -9.56 -15.16 -5.90
C ASP A 3 -9.66 -14.11 -7.06
N SER A 4 -9.33 -14.47 -8.31
CA SER A 4 -9.32 -13.55 -9.46
C SER A 4 -10.72 -13.08 -9.89
N GLN A 5 -11.80 -13.71 -9.43
CA GLN A 5 -13.17 -13.26 -9.71
C GLN A 5 -13.64 -12.07 -8.85
N ALA A 6 -12.93 -11.76 -7.76
CA ALA A 6 -13.29 -10.63 -6.87
C ALA A 6 -12.96 -9.25 -7.48
N PHE A 7 -12.18 -9.19 -8.56
CA PHE A 7 -11.69 -7.96 -9.18
C PHE A 7 -12.18 -7.76 -10.60
N ASP A 8 -13.50 -7.89 -10.83
CA ASP A 8 -14.12 -7.73 -12.14
C ASP A 8 -14.26 -6.24 -12.56
N VAL A 9 -14.86 -6.02 -13.75
CA VAL A 9 -15.11 -4.69 -14.31
C VAL A 9 -16.03 -3.86 -13.40
N ASN A 10 -16.96 -4.50 -12.69
CA ASN A 10 -17.87 -3.84 -11.74
C ASN A 10 -17.11 -3.31 -10.52
N TYR A 11 -16.15 -4.06 -10.01
CA TYR A 11 -15.24 -3.60 -8.94
C TYR A 11 -14.44 -2.37 -9.38
N ALA A 12 -13.86 -2.39 -10.59
CA ALA A 12 -13.14 -1.25 -11.15
C ALA A 12 -14.02 0.01 -11.28
N ALA A 13 -15.24 -0.15 -11.81
CA ALA A 13 -16.20 0.94 -11.93
C ALA A 13 -16.59 1.52 -10.57
N GLU A 14 -16.82 0.68 -9.57
CA GLU A 14 -17.12 1.10 -8.21
C GLU A 14 -15.93 1.82 -7.54
N GLN A 15 -14.72 1.33 -7.70
CA GLN A 15 -13.51 1.98 -7.21
C GLN A 15 -13.33 3.38 -7.83
N LEU A 16 -13.52 3.52 -9.15
CA LEU A 16 -13.48 4.80 -9.84
C LEU A 16 -14.59 5.73 -9.36
N ARG A 17 -15.82 5.24 -9.17
CA ARG A 17 -16.95 6.00 -8.64
C ARG A 17 -16.70 6.49 -7.22
N ARG A 18 -16.24 5.61 -6.32
CA ARG A 18 -15.89 5.95 -4.92
C ARG A 18 -14.77 6.98 -4.85
N SER A 19 -13.81 6.92 -5.79
CA SER A 19 -12.70 7.87 -5.84
C SER A 19 -13.14 9.31 -6.16
N ARG A 20 -14.31 9.50 -6.79
CA ARG A 20 -14.86 10.81 -7.19
C ARG A 20 -15.71 11.49 -6.10
N HIS A 21 -16.10 10.78 -5.03
CA HIS A 21 -16.96 11.35 -3.98
C HIS A 21 -16.24 12.49 -3.21
N PRO A 22 -16.77 13.73 -3.17
CA PRO A 22 -16.03 14.91 -2.69
C PRO A 22 -15.61 14.82 -1.22
N PHE A 23 -16.48 14.33 -0.34
CA PHE A 23 -16.19 14.18 1.09
C PHE A 23 -15.09 13.13 1.34
N ARG A 24 -15.16 11.98 0.67
CA ARG A 24 -14.10 10.96 0.72
C ARG A 24 -12.78 11.48 0.17
N ARG A 25 -12.81 12.31 -0.88
CA ARG A 25 -11.63 12.97 -1.45
C ARG A 25 -10.96 13.91 -0.45
N ALA A 26 -11.75 14.70 0.28
CA ALA A 26 -11.22 15.63 1.28
C ALA A 26 -10.48 14.88 2.40
N ILE A 27 -11.10 13.86 3.00
CA ILE A 27 -10.47 13.05 4.06
C ILE A 27 -9.23 12.31 3.52
N LYS A 28 -9.35 11.68 2.34
CA LYS A 28 -8.22 11.01 1.69
C LYS A 28 -7.07 11.97 1.39
N ARG A 29 -7.34 13.24 1.06
CA ARG A 29 -6.29 14.21 0.79
C ARG A 29 -5.32 14.36 1.97
N PHE A 30 -5.85 14.52 3.18
CA PHE A 30 -5.02 14.64 4.39
C PHE A 30 -4.20 13.38 4.66
N TYR A 31 -4.80 12.22 4.47
CA TYR A 31 -4.13 10.94 4.59
C TYR A 31 -3.02 10.78 3.53
N LEU A 32 -3.31 11.07 2.26
CA LEU A 32 -2.32 11.02 1.19
C LEU A 32 -1.16 12.00 1.45
N ASP A 33 -1.44 13.20 1.98
CA ASP A 33 -0.40 14.15 2.41
C ASP A 33 0.50 13.55 3.49
N ALA A 34 -0.05 12.79 4.40
CA ALA A 34 0.74 12.11 5.44
C ALA A 34 1.67 11.04 4.86
N VAL A 35 1.20 10.29 3.85
CA VAL A 35 2.01 9.28 3.14
C VAL A 35 3.09 9.95 2.29
N LEU A 36 2.75 11.01 1.54
CA LEU A 36 3.68 11.74 0.67
C LEU A 36 4.88 12.35 1.43
N ARG A 37 4.71 12.70 2.70
CA ARG A 37 5.81 13.19 3.55
C ARG A 37 6.81 12.08 3.92
N GLU A 38 6.43 10.83 3.77
CA GLU A 38 7.26 9.68 4.14
C GLU A 38 7.99 9.06 2.95
N VAL A 39 7.65 9.41 1.70
CA VAL A 39 8.34 8.90 0.52
C VAL A 39 9.60 9.71 0.19
N ALA A 40 10.54 9.10 -0.50
CA ALA A 40 11.76 9.73 -1.00
C ALA A 40 11.91 9.41 -2.50
N GLY A 41 11.91 10.44 -3.34
CA GLY A 41 12.14 10.31 -4.78
C GLY A 41 11.07 9.50 -5.52
N SER A 42 11.44 8.98 -6.70
CA SER A 42 10.56 8.12 -7.51
C SER A 42 10.11 6.90 -6.72
N THR A 43 8.83 6.56 -6.82
CA THR A 43 8.16 5.65 -5.90
C THR A 43 7.33 4.62 -6.66
N VAL A 44 7.34 3.38 -6.21
CA VAL A 44 6.40 2.34 -6.64
C VAL A 44 5.17 2.38 -5.72
N ASP A 45 3.96 2.45 -6.29
CA ASP A 45 2.67 2.38 -5.59
C ASP A 45 2.07 0.99 -5.83
N LEU A 46 2.27 0.07 -4.87
CA LEU A 46 1.78 -1.30 -4.95
C LEU A 46 0.31 -1.37 -4.54
N GLY A 47 -0.54 -1.86 -5.45
CA GLY A 47 -1.98 -1.83 -5.30
C GLY A 47 -2.53 -0.41 -5.51
N CYS A 48 -2.09 0.26 -6.58
CA CYS A 48 -2.38 1.69 -6.79
C CYS A 48 -3.86 2.00 -7.02
N GLY A 49 -4.71 1.00 -7.25
CA GLY A 49 -6.16 1.13 -7.42
C GLY A 49 -6.53 2.18 -8.49
N ALA A 50 -7.36 3.16 -8.13
CA ALA A 50 -7.74 4.25 -9.01
C ALA A 50 -6.64 5.33 -9.22
N GLY A 51 -5.41 5.10 -8.74
CA GLY A 51 -4.25 5.97 -8.95
C GLY A 51 -4.31 7.29 -8.17
N GLN A 52 -5.01 7.35 -7.04
CA GLN A 52 -5.16 8.61 -6.28
C GLN A 52 -3.85 9.05 -5.62
N LEU A 53 -3.08 8.11 -5.08
CA LEU A 53 -1.74 8.37 -4.56
C LEU A 53 -0.77 8.57 -5.73
N LEU A 54 -0.78 7.66 -6.69
CA LEU A 54 0.14 7.66 -7.83
C LEU A 54 0.20 9.02 -8.56
N ARG A 55 -0.96 9.70 -8.77
CA ARG A 55 -1.02 11.04 -9.38
C ARG A 55 -0.32 12.15 -8.58
N ARG A 56 0.03 11.89 -7.34
CA ARG A 56 0.63 12.85 -6.41
C ARG A 56 2.06 12.51 -6.04
N LEU A 57 2.51 11.31 -6.41
CA LEU A 57 3.89 10.88 -6.22
C LEU A 57 4.85 11.68 -7.11
N PRO A 58 6.14 11.74 -6.76
CA PRO A 58 7.16 12.39 -7.58
C PRO A 58 7.19 11.86 -9.02
N VAL A 59 7.60 12.69 -9.95
CA VAL A 59 7.77 12.33 -11.38
C VAL A 59 8.67 11.09 -11.50
N GLY A 60 8.34 10.21 -12.45
CA GLY A 60 9.02 8.92 -12.64
C GLY A 60 8.54 7.79 -11.72
N SER A 61 7.49 8.04 -10.91
CA SER A 61 6.84 7.01 -10.10
C SER A 61 5.97 6.09 -10.96
N MET A 62 5.75 4.85 -10.48
CA MET A 62 5.06 3.78 -11.18
C MET A 62 4.00 3.14 -10.28
N GLY A 63 2.86 2.78 -10.85
CA GLY A 63 1.83 1.98 -10.19
C GLY A 63 1.93 0.49 -10.55
N LEU A 64 1.64 -0.36 -9.57
CA LEU A 64 1.43 -1.80 -9.77
C LEU A 64 -0.02 -2.12 -9.36
N GLU A 65 -0.78 -2.75 -10.25
CA GLU A 65 -2.20 -3.01 -10.05
C GLU A 65 -2.60 -4.36 -10.66
N VAL A 66 -3.36 -5.15 -9.92
CA VAL A 66 -3.79 -6.48 -10.37
C VAL A 66 -4.96 -6.39 -11.36
N ASN A 67 -5.85 -5.41 -11.20
CA ASN A 67 -7.04 -5.27 -12.04
C ASN A 67 -6.69 -4.69 -13.42
N PRO A 68 -6.86 -5.45 -14.52
CA PRO A 68 -6.49 -4.99 -15.86
C PRO A 68 -7.29 -3.78 -16.33
N ALA A 69 -8.56 -3.66 -15.94
CA ALA A 69 -9.39 -2.51 -16.33
C ALA A 69 -8.90 -1.20 -15.67
N LEU A 70 -8.45 -1.26 -14.40
CA LEU A 70 -7.81 -0.11 -13.75
C LEU A 70 -6.47 0.23 -14.39
N VAL A 71 -5.64 -0.76 -14.70
CA VAL A 71 -4.36 -0.55 -15.41
C VAL A 71 -4.57 0.19 -16.72
N GLU A 72 -5.52 -0.27 -17.56
CA GLU A 72 -5.85 0.37 -18.83
C GLU A 72 -6.36 1.82 -18.66
N ALA A 73 -7.27 2.04 -17.70
CA ALA A 73 -7.80 3.35 -17.41
C ALA A 73 -6.71 4.34 -16.94
N LEU A 74 -5.77 3.86 -16.12
CA LEU A 74 -4.67 4.68 -15.62
C LEU A 74 -3.65 4.99 -16.70
N LYS A 75 -3.30 4.03 -17.57
CA LYS A 75 -2.44 4.23 -18.74
C LYS A 75 -3.02 5.25 -19.70
N LYS A 76 -4.33 5.14 -20.02
CA LYS A 76 -5.05 6.14 -20.83
C LYS A 76 -5.02 7.53 -20.18
N GLY A 77 -4.95 7.60 -18.86
CA GLY A 77 -4.77 8.83 -18.10
C GLY A 77 -3.32 9.34 -18.01
N GLY A 78 -2.38 8.76 -18.78
CA GLY A 78 -0.97 9.19 -18.85
C GLY A 78 -0.12 8.74 -17.65
N LEU A 79 -0.58 7.79 -16.85
CA LEU A 79 0.20 7.27 -15.73
C LEU A 79 1.01 6.04 -16.14
N GLU A 80 2.20 5.92 -15.59
CA GLU A 80 3.00 4.69 -15.71
C GLU A 80 2.47 3.65 -14.76
N VAL A 81 1.88 2.57 -15.29
CA VAL A 81 1.30 1.47 -14.52
C VAL A 81 1.59 0.15 -15.20
N ALA A 82 1.93 -0.88 -14.43
CA ALA A 82 2.01 -2.26 -14.90
C ALA A 82 0.95 -3.12 -14.22
N ARG A 83 0.43 -4.11 -14.98
CA ARG A 83 -0.32 -5.20 -14.35
C ARG A 83 0.63 -6.03 -13.52
N TYR A 84 0.24 -6.27 -12.28
CA TYR A 84 1.04 -7.03 -11.34
C TYR A 84 0.16 -7.80 -10.36
N ASP A 85 0.30 -9.11 -10.36
CA ASP A 85 -0.30 -10.00 -9.38
C ASP A 85 0.80 -10.52 -8.45
N VAL A 86 0.73 -10.14 -7.19
CA VAL A 86 1.71 -10.53 -6.16
C VAL A 86 1.75 -12.04 -5.93
N GLY A 87 0.66 -12.75 -6.23
CA GLY A 87 0.57 -14.19 -6.10
C GLY A 87 1.33 -14.94 -7.20
N GLU A 88 1.52 -14.32 -8.38
CA GLU A 88 2.20 -14.93 -9.51
C GLU A 88 3.73 -14.90 -9.39
N ASP A 89 4.31 -13.92 -8.66
CA ASP A 89 5.77 -13.77 -8.52
C ASP A 89 6.27 -13.77 -7.06
N ALA A 90 5.46 -14.24 -6.13
CA ALA A 90 5.81 -14.33 -4.71
C ALA A 90 6.38 -13.00 -4.13
N PHE A 91 5.80 -11.87 -4.52
CA PHE A 91 6.23 -10.52 -4.11
C PHE A 91 7.61 -10.10 -4.63
N GLY A 92 8.08 -10.71 -5.72
CA GLY A 92 9.38 -10.41 -6.33
C GLY A 92 9.47 -9.03 -6.97
N LEU A 93 8.33 -8.37 -7.24
CA LEU A 93 8.22 -7.07 -7.91
C LEU A 93 8.84 -7.09 -9.32
N ALA A 94 8.58 -8.15 -10.09
CA ALA A 94 9.15 -8.37 -11.42
C ALA A 94 9.11 -7.16 -12.38
N PRO A 95 8.03 -6.32 -12.41
CA PRO A 95 8.01 -5.14 -13.29
C PRO A 95 8.93 -3.99 -12.85
N VAL A 96 9.54 -4.07 -11.66
CA VAL A 96 10.33 -2.99 -11.07
C VAL A 96 11.80 -3.15 -11.45
N ALA A 97 12.34 -2.22 -12.24
CA ALA A 97 13.76 -2.22 -12.60
C ALA A 97 14.64 -1.86 -11.39
N PRO A 98 15.74 -2.61 -11.15
CA PRO A 98 16.67 -2.31 -10.06
C PRO A 98 17.26 -0.90 -10.16
N GLY A 99 17.41 -0.23 -9.03
CA GLY A 99 17.99 1.12 -8.92
C GLY A 99 17.11 2.27 -9.44
N ARG A 100 15.94 1.98 -10.00
CA ARG A 100 15.07 3.00 -10.60
C ARG A 100 14.27 3.79 -9.56
N PHE A 101 13.85 3.15 -8.49
CA PHE A 101 12.96 3.74 -7.49
C PHE A 101 13.62 3.84 -6.12
N ARG A 102 13.32 4.91 -5.39
CA ARG A 102 13.84 5.15 -4.05
C ARG A 102 12.87 4.65 -2.97
N SER A 103 11.59 4.60 -3.28
CA SER A 103 10.55 4.21 -2.32
C SER A 103 9.57 3.19 -2.90
N LEU A 104 8.98 2.39 -2.01
CA LEU A 104 7.78 1.60 -2.26
C LEU A 104 6.69 2.07 -1.27
N VAL A 105 5.46 2.27 -1.75
CA VAL A 105 4.27 2.43 -0.91
C VAL A 105 3.38 1.22 -1.08
N VAL A 106 2.88 0.69 0.04
CA VAL A 106 1.87 -0.38 0.10
C VAL A 106 0.75 0.11 1.00
N SER A 107 -0.37 0.47 0.39
CA SER A 107 -1.47 1.12 1.10
C SER A 107 -2.77 0.33 0.92
N HIS A 108 -3.32 -0.17 2.03
CA HIS A 108 -4.55 -0.99 2.03
C HIS A 108 -4.46 -2.22 1.12
N VAL A 109 -3.37 -2.97 1.26
CA VAL A 109 -3.10 -4.21 0.53
C VAL A 109 -2.81 -5.36 1.49
N LEU A 110 -2.00 -5.11 2.51
CA LEU A 110 -1.45 -6.17 3.37
C LEU A 110 -2.49 -6.85 4.25
N GLU A 111 -3.52 -6.13 4.65
CA GLU A 111 -4.65 -6.66 5.46
C GLU A 111 -5.47 -7.74 4.74
N HIS A 112 -5.37 -7.83 3.42
CA HIS A 112 -6.06 -8.85 2.61
C HIS A 112 -5.35 -10.21 2.61
N PHE A 113 -4.11 -10.30 3.10
CA PHE A 113 -3.36 -11.56 3.19
C PHE A 113 -3.55 -12.23 4.54
N ALA A 114 -3.73 -13.56 4.54
CA ALA A 114 -3.84 -14.34 5.76
C ALA A 114 -2.53 -14.35 6.57
N ASP A 115 -1.40 -14.34 5.88
CA ASP A 115 -0.06 -14.23 6.48
C ASP A 115 0.66 -12.95 6.02
N ALA A 116 0.17 -11.81 6.51
CA ALA A 116 0.75 -10.52 6.19
C ALA A 116 2.22 -10.39 6.63
N ALA A 117 2.66 -11.16 7.63
CA ALA A 117 4.04 -11.12 8.11
C ALA A 117 5.02 -11.65 7.06
N VAL A 118 4.67 -12.78 6.44
CA VAL A 118 5.46 -13.36 5.33
C VAL A 118 5.51 -12.37 4.15
N VAL A 119 4.36 -11.77 3.82
CA VAL A 119 4.27 -10.78 2.73
C VAL A 119 5.16 -9.56 2.99
N ILE A 120 5.09 -8.96 4.18
CA ILE A 120 5.94 -7.83 4.57
C ILE A 120 7.41 -8.20 4.45
N ALA A 121 7.79 -9.36 4.97
CA ALA A 121 9.18 -9.81 4.93
C ALA A 121 9.67 -10.04 3.49
N ALA A 122 8.84 -10.63 2.62
CA ALA A 122 9.17 -10.85 1.22
C ALA A 122 9.33 -9.53 0.46
N LEU A 123 8.39 -8.58 0.63
CA LEU A 123 8.46 -7.25 0.03
C LEU A 123 9.72 -6.49 0.45
N LEU A 124 10.07 -6.49 1.74
CA LEU A 124 11.28 -5.80 2.23
C LEU A 124 12.55 -6.41 1.62
N ARG A 125 12.64 -7.74 1.48
CA ARG A 125 13.77 -8.40 0.80
C ARG A 125 13.82 -8.06 -0.70
N SER A 126 12.67 -8.00 -1.37
CA SER A 126 12.61 -7.60 -2.78
C SER A 126 13.03 -6.14 -2.97
N CYS A 127 12.62 -5.25 -2.07
CA CYS A 127 13.06 -3.86 -2.05
C CYS A 127 14.57 -3.74 -1.86
N GLU A 128 15.16 -4.52 -0.95
CA GLU A 128 16.61 -4.58 -0.75
C GLU A 128 17.35 -4.97 -2.03
N ARG A 129 16.92 -6.04 -2.69
CA ARG A 129 17.50 -6.52 -3.97
C ARG A 129 17.34 -5.49 -5.11
N LEU A 130 16.26 -4.71 -5.11
CA LEU A 130 15.95 -3.70 -6.12
C LEU A 130 16.61 -2.34 -5.83
N GLY A 131 17.30 -2.17 -4.70
CA GLY A 131 17.90 -0.91 -4.29
C GLY A 131 16.91 0.14 -3.81
N ILE A 132 15.70 -0.26 -3.44
CA ILE A 132 14.70 0.63 -2.81
C ILE A 132 15.13 0.85 -1.35
N GLU A 133 15.18 2.10 -0.93
CA GLU A 133 15.73 2.49 0.39
C GLU A 133 14.64 2.71 1.43
N ARG A 134 13.39 2.95 1.00
CA ARG A 134 12.28 3.27 1.89
C ARG A 134 10.99 2.54 1.50
N VAL A 135 10.35 1.93 2.49
CA VAL A 135 9.06 1.27 2.31
C VAL A 135 8.05 1.89 3.28
N VAL A 136 6.96 2.40 2.74
CA VAL A 136 5.85 2.98 3.50
C VAL A 136 4.67 2.03 3.43
N VAL A 137 4.29 1.48 4.58
CA VAL A 137 3.13 0.61 4.71
C VAL A 137 2.01 1.37 5.41
N VAL A 138 0.81 1.27 4.87
CA VAL A 138 -0.38 1.85 5.47
C VAL A 138 -1.45 0.80 5.59
N VAL A 139 -1.97 0.64 6.80
CA VAL A 139 -3.01 -0.34 7.12
C VAL A 139 -4.11 0.30 7.97
N PRO A 140 -5.35 -0.19 7.87
CA PRO A 140 -6.46 0.37 8.61
C PRO A 140 -6.33 0.12 10.12
N GLY A 141 -6.79 1.08 10.92
CA GLY A 141 -7.06 0.87 12.33
C GLY A 141 -8.22 -0.12 12.55
N LEU A 142 -8.48 -0.50 13.80
CA LEU A 142 -9.38 -1.61 14.12
C LEU A 142 -10.78 -1.48 13.50
N ARG A 143 -11.40 -0.28 13.55
CA ARG A 143 -12.72 -0.07 12.95
C ARG A 143 -12.69 -0.11 11.42
N GLY A 144 -11.64 0.40 10.80
CA GLY A 144 -11.41 0.30 9.36
C GLY A 144 -11.22 -1.15 8.93
N TYR A 145 -10.44 -1.91 9.69
CA TYR A 145 -10.26 -3.34 9.47
C TYR A 145 -11.59 -4.10 9.48
N HIS A 146 -12.45 -3.89 10.47
CA HIS A 146 -13.76 -4.56 10.54
C HIS A 146 -14.81 -4.03 9.56
N SER A 147 -14.53 -2.97 8.82
CA SER A 147 -15.47 -2.39 7.84
C SER A 147 -15.46 -3.09 6.48
N ASP A 148 -14.51 -3.99 6.25
CA ASP A 148 -14.37 -4.74 4.99
C ASP A 148 -14.21 -6.24 5.31
N ALA A 149 -15.12 -7.06 4.78
CA ALA A 149 -15.14 -8.50 4.99
C ALA A 149 -13.98 -9.25 4.29
N THR A 150 -13.28 -8.58 3.38
CA THR A 150 -12.12 -9.16 2.68
C THR A 150 -10.82 -9.04 3.46
N HIS A 151 -10.81 -8.30 4.57
CA HIS A 151 -9.66 -8.20 5.45
C HIS A 151 -9.47 -9.50 6.23
N LYS A 152 -8.26 -10.05 6.17
CA LYS A 152 -7.87 -11.34 6.79
C LYS A 152 -6.96 -11.16 8.00
N THR A 153 -6.13 -10.11 8.02
CA THR A 153 -5.15 -9.88 9.09
C THR A 153 -5.23 -8.45 9.60
N PHE A 154 -5.46 -8.29 10.90
CA PHE A 154 -5.31 -7.01 11.57
C PHE A 154 -3.83 -6.75 11.90
N ILE A 155 -3.30 -5.65 11.37
CA ILE A 155 -1.89 -5.28 11.52
C ILE A 155 -1.80 -4.04 12.41
N ASP A 156 -1.24 -4.23 13.60
CA ASP A 156 -0.90 -3.19 14.58
C ASP A 156 0.59 -3.27 14.97
N LEU A 157 1.04 -2.43 15.89
CA LEU A 157 2.42 -2.48 16.37
C LEU A 157 2.73 -3.78 17.13
N ALA A 158 1.75 -4.33 17.83
CA ALA A 158 1.90 -5.61 18.52
C ALA A 158 2.05 -6.77 17.51
N TYR A 159 1.34 -6.71 16.37
CA TYR A 159 1.53 -7.65 15.26
C TYR A 159 2.97 -7.58 14.70
N ILE A 160 3.49 -6.38 14.47
CA ILE A 160 4.87 -6.16 14.01
C ILE A 160 5.89 -6.75 14.98
N ASP A 161 5.65 -6.59 16.29
CA ASP A 161 6.54 -7.10 17.32
C ASP A 161 6.50 -8.63 17.44
N ARG A 162 5.30 -9.21 17.52
CA ARG A 162 5.12 -10.68 17.62
C ARG A 162 5.76 -11.40 16.43
N ASN A 163 5.71 -10.81 15.23
CA ASN A 163 6.28 -11.39 14.02
C ASN A 163 7.72 -10.96 13.73
N ARG A 164 8.38 -10.25 14.67
CA ARG A 164 9.78 -9.81 14.56
C ARG A 164 10.06 -8.97 13.30
N LEU A 165 9.08 -8.18 12.86
CA LEU A 165 9.16 -7.39 11.63
C LEU A 165 9.85 -6.03 11.81
N ARG A 166 10.30 -5.67 13.02
CA ARG A 166 11.03 -4.39 13.22
C ARG A 166 12.35 -4.33 12.44
N ARG A 167 12.89 -5.50 12.08
CA ARG A 167 14.08 -5.60 11.24
C ARG A 167 13.96 -6.80 10.30
N VAL A 168 14.13 -6.56 9.00
CA VAL A 168 14.16 -7.59 7.96
C VAL A 168 15.25 -7.23 6.96
N GLY A 169 16.29 -8.04 6.84
CA GLY A 169 17.46 -7.71 6.03
C GLY A 169 18.10 -6.38 6.47
N SER A 170 18.39 -5.51 5.52
CA SER A 170 18.90 -4.15 5.77
C SER A 170 17.82 -3.18 6.29
N PHE A 171 16.55 -3.51 6.14
CA PHE A 171 15.45 -2.64 6.56
C PHE A 171 15.20 -2.69 8.07
N ARG A 172 14.93 -1.52 8.64
CA ARG A 172 14.42 -1.38 10.00
C ARG A 172 13.18 -0.51 10.03
N LEU A 173 12.25 -0.79 10.93
CA LEU A 173 11.14 0.11 11.24
C LEU A 173 11.71 1.40 11.85
N ALA A 174 11.81 2.45 11.03
CA ALA A 174 12.38 3.73 11.43
C ALA A 174 11.35 4.64 12.08
N LYS A 175 10.07 4.52 11.68
CA LYS A 175 8.97 5.35 12.17
C LYS A 175 7.66 4.58 12.15
N SER A 176 6.82 4.83 13.13
CA SER A 176 5.43 4.41 13.15
C SER A 176 4.56 5.55 13.67
N ARG A 177 3.40 5.78 13.07
CA ARG A 177 2.45 6.76 13.56
C ARG A 177 1.03 6.40 13.15
N TYR A 178 0.09 6.73 14.01
CA TYR A 178 -1.33 6.69 13.67
C TYR A 178 -1.78 8.04 13.07
N PHE A 179 -2.71 7.95 12.13
CA PHE A 179 -3.33 9.10 11.47
C PHE A 179 -4.86 9.01 11.67
N PRO A 180 -5.60 10.12 11.85
CA PRO A 180 -5.15 11.52 11.91
C PRO A 180 -4.50 11.90 13.25
N ILE A 181 -4.81 11.19 14.31
CA ILE A 181 -4.30 11.42 15.67
C ILE A 181 -3.41 10.23 16.06
N ASN A 182 -2.22 10.55 16.55
CA ASN A 182 -1.20 9.54 16.86
C ASN A 182 -1.47 8.78 18.16
N THR A 183 -2.60 8.06 18.19
CA THR A 183 -2.97 7.13 19.27
C THR A 183 -3.81 5.99 18.75
N GLU A 184 -3.47 4.77 19.08
CA GLU A 184 -4.18 3.56 18.67
C GLU A 184 -5.66 3.55 19.12
N ARG A 185 -5.95 4.12 20.29
CA ARG A 185 -7.29 4.09 20.90
C ARG A 185 -8.40 4.61 19.99
N ILE A 186 -8.10 5.60 19.16
CA ILE A 186 -9.07 6.20 18.21
C ILE A 186 -9.48 5.21 17.13
N GLY A 187 -8.62 4.27 16.76
CA GLY A 187 -8.90 3.24 15.78
C GLY A 187 -10.08 2.33 16.12
N ARG A 188 -10.54 2.30 17.37
CA ARG A 188 -11.74 1.59 17.79
C ARG A 188 -13.04 2.27 17.36
N TYR A 189 -13.02 3.57 17.12
CA TYR A 189 -14.21 4.40 16.91
C TYR A 189 -14.24 5.08 15.53
N PHE A 190 -13.08 5.34 14.95
CA PHE A 190 -12.95 6.12 13.72
C PHE A 190 -12.47 5.25 12.56
N VAL A 191 -13.31 5.13 11.51
CA VAL A 191 -13.07 4.24 10.36
C VAL A 191 -11.90 4.69 9.47
N PHE A 192 -11.59 5.99 9.45
CA PHE A 192 -10.47 6.55 8.70
C PHE A 192 -9.20 6.70 9.55
N HIS A 193 -9.06 5.85 10.55
CA HIS A 193 -7.86 5.76 11.34
C HIS A 193 -6.90 4.77 10.70
N GLU A 194 -5.66 5.19 10.50
CA GLU A 194 -4.65 4.42 9.75
C GLU A 194 -3.37 4.29 10.59
N LEU A 195 -2.70 3.16 10.49
CA LEU A 195 -1.33 2.99 10.97
C LEU A 195 -0.37 3.13 9.77
N ILE A 196 0.53 4.09 9.86
CA ILE A 196 1.61 4.33 8.89
C ILE A 196 2.91 3.80 9.49
N LEU A 197 3.53 2.84 8.81
CA LEU A 197 4.81 2.26 9.15
C LEU A 197 5.84 2.65 8.07
N VAL A 198 7.00 3.13 8.49
CA VAL A 198 8.08 3.51 7.58
C VAL A 198 9.29 2.65 7.89
N PHE A 199 9.65 1.80 6.94
CA PHE A 199 10.88 1.04 6.97
C PHE A 199 11.94 1.75 6.13
N SER A 200 13.16 1.80 6.64
CA SER A 200 14.31 2.40 5.93
C SER A 200 15.46 1.41 5.93
N ALA A 201 16.10 1.26 4.76
CA ALA A 201 17.38 0.58 4.63
C ALA A 201 18.49 1.44 5.28
N ARG A 202 19.55 0.76 5.72
CA ARG A 202 20.77 1.42 6.25
C ARG A 202 21.75 1.70 5.15
#